data_81127bc7815424bdefe4ee9c637f3bd2
#
_entry.id   81127bc7815424bdefe4ee9c637f3bd2
#
_cell.length_a   1.000
_cell.length_b   1.000
_cell.length_c   1.000
_cell.angle_alpha   90.00
_cell.angle_beta   90.00
_cell.angle_gamma   90.00
#
_symmetry.space_group_name_H-M   'P 1'
#
loop_
_entity.id
_entity.type
_entity.pdbx_description
1 polymer ?
#
loop_
_entity_poly.entity_id
_entity_poly.type
_entity_poly.pdbx_seq_one_letter_code
_entity_poly.pdbx_strand_id
1 'polypeptide(L)'
;MCRHANIQGPNLRSSNGKDGVQRLAFTLIELLVVIAIIAILAALLLPGLSKAKAQALNVACLNNLKQLQVCCHLYALDHNDTLPPNNFVYDVDSGGPSIGFSSNVTWCPGVTRFDTTPANIQRGLLFPYNSSVAIYHCPADRSTVETINGTKLPMLRTRSYNMSQSINGLPIYPDNAVQLIYPPSFQKESSINDPSPSQLFTFIDVHENGILDSLFGIPPSGWKFWDADGNELEATWWDLPAGRHNQGCNFSFADGHVEHWKWAAPKIFEKVGQPVANQTEWKDFHRVQADVRPATDPIFLLAQ
;
A
#
# COMPACT_ATOMS: atom_id res chain seq x y z
N MET A 1 -16.47 7.40 -104.31
CA MET A 1 -16.76 8.86 -104.23
C MET A 1 -17.31 9.13 -102.85
N CYS A 2 -16.53 9.66 -101.93
CA CYS A 2 -17.01 10.30 -100.73
C CYS A 2 -15.89 11.20 -100.20
N ARG A 3 -16.21 12.45 -100.04
CA ARG A 3 -15.30 13.57 -99.72
C ARG A 3 -14.91 13.58 -98.26
N HIS A 4 -13.64 13.83 -98.06
CA HIS A 4 -13.11 14.18 -96.73
C HIS A 4 -13.56 15.60 -96.34
N ALA A 5 -14.20 15.75 -95.22
CA ALA A 5 -14.42 17.03 -94.54
C ALA A 5 -13.38 17.20 -93.39
N ASN A 6 -12.57 18.23 -93.53
CA ASN A 6 -11.54 18.64 -92.59
C ASN A 6 -12.19 19.54 -91.53
N ILE A 7 -12.26 19.10 -90.27
CA ILE A 7 -12.75 19.93 -89.16
C ILE A 7 -11.56 20.34 -88.34
N GLN A 8 -11.19 21.62 -88.44
CA GLN A 8 -10.23 22.24 -87.52
C GLN A 8 -10.85 22.44 -86.14
N GLY A 9 -10.30 21.80 -85.11
CA GLY A 9 -10.67 22.02 -83.74
C GLY A 9 -10.05 23.30 -83.14
N PRO A 10 -10.69 23.92 -82.13
CA PRO A 10 -10.23 25.18 -81.59
C PRO A 10 -9.00 24.97 -80.69
N ASN A 11 -8.02 25.87 -80.80
CA ASN A 11 -6.83 26.00 -79.97
C ASN A 11 -7.21 26.28 -78.52
N LEU A 12 -7.08 25.31 -77.68
CA LEU A 12 -7.10 25.50 -76.19
C LEU A 12 -5.76 26.09 -75.78
N ARG A 13 -5.75 27.38 -75.42
CA ARG A 13 -4.66 28.03 -74.68
C ARG A 13 -4.54 27.39 -73.35
N SER A 14 -3.50 26.65 -73.11
CA SER A 14 -3.07 26.19 -71.74
C SER A 14 -2.60 27.41 -70.95
N SER A 15 -3.41 27.87 -70.04
CA SER A 15 -3.00 28.80 -68.98
C SER A 15 -2.21 28.02 -67.92
N ASN A 16 -0.90 28.05 -68.07
CA ASN A 16 0.01 27.57 -66.96
C ASN A 16 -0.07 28.53 -65.77
N GLY A 17 -1.12 28.45 -65.01
CA GLY A 17 -1.19 29.03 -63.69
C GLY A 17 -0.24 28.23 -62.78
N LYS A 18 1.02 28.65 -62.66
CA LYS A 18 1.88 28.23 -61.54
C LYS A 18 1.39 28.94 -60.33
N ASP A 19 0.43 28.33 -59.60
CA ASP A 19 0.15 28.69 -58.23
C ASP A 19 1.39 28.31 -57.42
N GLY A 20 2.26 29.30 -57.26
CA GLY A 20 3.44 29.20 -56.41
C GLY A 20 2.98 29.09 -54.96
N VAL A 21 2.77 27.87 -54.47
CA VAL A 21 2.70 27.61 -53.05
C VAL A 21 4.01 28.12 -52.44
N GLN A 22 3.98 29.32 -51.88
CA GLN A 22 5.10 29.84 -51.11
C GLN A 22 5.34 28.87 -49.95
N ARG A 23 6.30 27.99 -50.09
CA ARG A 23 6.83 27.19 -49.01
C ARG A 23 7.53 28.18 -48.08
N LEU A 24 6.86 28.52 -46.96
CA LEU A 24 7.48 29.25 -45.88
C LEU A 24 8.67 28.40 -45.38
N ALA A 25 9.85 28.81 -45.77
CA ALA A 25 11.08 28.16 -45.31
C ALA A 25 11.29 28.54 -43.81
N PHE A 26 11.23 27.55 -42.94
CA PHE A 26 11.47 27.73 -41.52
C PHE A 26 12.95 27.99 -41.27
N THR A 27 13.29 29.05 -40.58
CA THR A 27 14.69 29.37 -40.26
C THR A 27 15.14 28.55 -39.04
N LEU A 28 16.43 28.24 -38.99
CA LEU A 28 17.02 27.52 -37.86
C LEU A 28 16.85 28.29 -36.54
N ILE A 29 16.86 29.60 -36.59
CA ILE A 29 16.64 30.48 -35.42
C ILE A 29 15.21 30.38 -34.90
N GLU A 30 14.20 30.39 -35.78
CA GLU A 30 12.80 30.24 -35.37
C GLU A 30 12.56 28.91 -34.68
N LEU A 31 13.16 27.81 -35.17
CA LEU A 31 13.06 26.52 -34.52
C LEU A 31 13.74 26.55 -33.13
N LEU A 32 14.93 27.15 -33.04
CA LEU A 32 15.72 27.19 -31.81
C LEU A 32 15.03 28.01 -30.72
N VAL A 33 14.40 29.13 -31.05
CA VAL A 33 13.63 29.95 -30.10
C VAL A 33 12.43 29.20 -29.59
N VAL A 34 11.69 28.47 -30.43
CA VAL A 34 10.51 27.71 -30.01
C VAL A 34 10.91 26.60 -29.02
N ILE A 35 11.95 25.81 -29.29
CA ILE A 35 12.41 24.78 -28.38
C ILE A 35 12.94 25.37 -27.07
N ALA A 36 13.59 26.55 -27.09
CA ALA A 36 14.03 27.23 -25.90
C ALA A 36 12.85 27.65 -25.00
N ILE A 37 11.79 28.22 -25.58
CA ILE A 37 10.58 28.60 -24.83
C ILE A 37 9.90 27.36 -24.24
N ILE A 38 9.76 26.28 -25.02
CA ILE A 38 9.18 25.02 -24.54
C ILE A 38 10.02 24.45 -23.38
N ALA A 39 11.35 24.48 -23.49
CA ALA A 39 12.23 23.99 -22.43
C ALA A 39 12.08 24.78 -21.13
N ILE A 40 11.97 26.12 -21.20
CA ILE A 40 11.75 26.98 -20.03
C ILE A 40 10.39 26.68 -19.40
N LEU A 41 9.33 26.60 -20.17
CA LEU A 41 7.98 26.29 -19.67
C LEU A 41 7.95 24.90 -19.04
N ALA A 42 8.53 23.88 -19.68
CA ALA A 42 8.61 22.54 -19.14
C ALA A 42 9.40 22.49 -17.83
N ALA A 43 10.52 23.19 -17.72
CA ALA A 43 11.34 23.24 -16.51
C ALA A 43 10.56 23.79 -15.30
N LEU A 44 9.64 24.73 -15.51
CA LEU A 44 8.80 25.30 -14.46
C LEU A 44 7.61 24.39 -14.12
N LEU A 45 7.06 23.64 -15.10
CA LEU A 45 5.87 22.79 -14.90
C LEU A 45 6.20 21.42 -14.30
N LEU A 46 7.34 20.80 -14.66
CA LEU A 46 7.66 19.43 -14.23
C LEU A 46 7.71 19.25 -12.71
N PRO A 47 8.32 20.15 -11.88
CA PRO A 47 8.32 20.00 -10.44
C PRO A 47 6.90 20.10 -9.83
N GLY A 48 6.06 20.99 -10.38
CA GLY A 48 4.67 21.14 -9.94
C GLY A 48 3.83 19.89 -10.24
N LEU A 49 3.97 19.34 -11.45
CA LEU A 49 3.27 18.11 -11.86
C LEU A 49 3.69 16.90 -11.04
N SER A 50 4.98 16.78 -10.72
CA SER A 50 5.48 15.70 -9.86
C SER A 50 4.87 15.74 -8.47
N LYS A 51 4.79 16.92 -7.84
CA LYS A 51 4.15 17.10 -6.53
C LYS A 51 2.65 16.80 -6.59
N ALA A 52 1.96 17.29 -7.61
CA ALA A 52 0.53 17.04 -7.80
C ALA A 52 0.24 15.54 -7.97
N LYS A 53 1.05 14.82 -8.75
CA LYS A 53 0.95 13.37 -8.90
C LYS A 53 1.17 12.64 -7.58
N ALA A 54 2.17 13.02 -6.79
CA ALA A 54 2.43 12.41 -5.48
C ALA A 54 1.24 12.62 -4.52
N GLN A 55 0.64 13.81 -4.50
CA GLN A 55 -0.57 14.09 -3.72
C GLN A 55 -1.77 13.27 -4.19
N ALA A 56 -1.98 13.14 -5.50
CA ALA A 56 -3.06 12.32 -6.03
C ALA A 56 -2.94 10.85 -5.62
N LEU A 57 -1.73 10.28 -5.66
CA LEU A 57 -1.46 8.92 -5.20
C LEU A 57 -1.70 8.78 -3.68
N ASN A 58 -1.36 9.80 -2.89
CA ASN A 58 -1.63 9.80 -1.46
C ASN A 58 -3.13 9.80 -1.15
N VAL A 59 -3.90 10.68 -1.79
CA VAL A 59 -5.36 10.74 -1.63
C VAL A 59 -6.02 9.44 -2.07
N ALA A 60 -5.57 8.84 -3.17
CA ALA A 60 -6.08 7.55 -3.62
C ALA A 60 -5.78 6.42 -2.62
N CYS A 61 -4.59 6.41 -1.99
CA CYS A 61 -4.24 5.47 -0.94
C CYS A 61 -5.13 5.65 0.31
N LEU A 62 -5.34 6.88 0.78
CA LEU A 62 -6.26 7.18 1.88
C LEU A 62 -7.69 6.70 1.58
N ASN A 63 -8.16 6.92 0.35
CA ASN A 63 -9.48 6.45 -0.05
C ASN A 63 -9.60 4.93 -0.06
N ASN A 64 -8.54 4.20 -0.44
CA ASN A 64 -8.50 2.74 -0.35
C ASN A 64 -8.63 2.28 1.11
N LEU A 65 -7.85 2.87 2.02
CA LEU A 65 -7.91 2.57 3.46
C LEU A 65 -9.29 2.89 4.04
N LYS A 66 -9.90 4.00 3.62
CA LYS A 66 -11.28 4.35 4.02
C LYS A 66 -12.28 3.30 3.58
N GLN A 67 -12.17 2.79 2.36
CA GLN A 67 -13.05 1.72 1.85
C GLN A 67 -12.84 0.42 2.63
N LEU A 68 -11.59 0.02 2.92
CA LEU A 68 -11.32 -1.16 3.75
C LEU A 68 -11.90 -1.01 5.16
N GLN A 69 -11.81 0.19 5.75
CA GLN A 69 -12.40 0.47 7.06
C GLN A 69 -13.94 0.35 7.03
N VAL A 70 -14.59 0.84 5.99
CA VAL A 70 -16.04 0.65 5.81
C VAL A 70 -16.39 -0.84 5.71
N CYS A 71 -15.59 -1.65 4.99
CA CYS A 71 -15.80 -3.09 4.93
C CYS A 71 -15.67 -3.74 6.31
N CYS A 72 -14.75 -3.27 7.16
CA CYS A 72 -14.58 -3.76 8.53
C CYS A 72 -15.84 -3.50 9.38
N HIS A 73 -16.41 -2.29 9.30
CA HIS A 73 -17.66 -1.95 9.99
C HIS A 73 -18.84 -2.78 9.48
N LEU A 74 -18.97 -2.94 8.16
CA LEU A 74 -20.04 -3.77 7.58
C LEU A 74 -19.92 -5.23 8.03
N TYR A 75 -18.69 -5.76 8.08
CA TYR A 75 -18.44 -7.08 8.61
C TYR A 75 -18.90 -7.20 10.08
N ALA A 76 -18.53 -6.25 10.94
CA ALA A 76 -18.92 -6.26 12.35
C ALA A 76 -20.44 -6.19 12.52
N LEU A 77 -21.15 -5.39 11.72
CA LEU A 77 -22.61 -5.30 11.72
C LEU A 77 -23.26 -6.66 11.37
N ASP A 78 -22.72 -7.38 10.39
CA ASP A 78 -23.26 -8.67 9.96
C ASP A 78 -22.89 -9.83 10.91
N HIS A 79 -21.86 -9.65 11.76
CA HIS A 79 -21.30 -10.69 12.62
C HIS A 79 -21.47 -10.40 14.12
N ASN A 80 -22.59 -9.81 14.52
CA ASN A 80 -22.90 -9.53 15.93
C ASN A 80 -21.80 -8.74 16.67
N ASP A 81 -21.38 -7.63 16.06
CA ASP A 81 -20.35 -6.74 16.60
C ASP A 81 -18.94 -7.35 16.62
N THR A 82 -18.75 -8.53 16.03
CA THR A 82 -17.44 -9.20 16.01
C THR A 82 -16.57 -8.63 14.90
N LEU A 83 -15.37 -8.18 15.25
CA LEU A 83 -14.38 -7.69 14.29
C LEU A 83 -13.86 -8.83 13.39
N PRO A 84 -13.47 -8.54 12.16
CA PRO A 84 -12.96 -9.55 11.25
C PRO A 84 -11.70 -10.21 11.82
N PRO A 85 -11.61 -11.55 11.81
CA PRO A 85 -10.41 -12.26 12.23
C PRO A 85 -9.17 -11.78 11.47
N ASN A 86 -8.13 -11.47 12.21
CA ASN A 86 -6.84 -11.03 11.70
C ASN A 86 -5.77 -12.08 12.08
N ASN A 87 -5.91 -13.25 11.50
CA ASN A 87 -4.94 -14.33 11.70
C ASN A 87 -3.77 -14.13 10.76
N PHE A 88 -2.57 -14.16 11.28
CA PHE A 88 -1.38 -14.09 10.47
C PHE A 88 -0.92 -15.48 10.03
N VAL A 89 -0.30 -15.49 8.87
CA VAL A 89 0.40 -16.64 8.32
C VAL A 89 1.88 -16.32 8.44
N TYR A 90 2.59 -17.08 9.24
CA TYR A 90 4.00 -16.84 9.48
C TYR A 90 4.84 -17.80 8.66
N ASP A 91 5.79 -17.27 7.87
CA ASP A 91 6.88 -18.04 7.33
C ASP A 91 8.20 -17.57 7.90
N VAL A 92 8.78 -18.30 8.79
CA VAL A 92 9.99 -17.85 9.46
C VAL A 92 11.25 -18.54 8.99
N ASP A 93 11.16 -19.74 8.40
CA ASP A 93 12.35 -20.55 8.39
C ASP A 93 12.75 -21.24 7.10
N SER A 94 11.92 -21.24 6.11
CA SER A 94 12.17 -22.18 5.04
C SER A 94 12.47 -21.58 3.70
N GLY A 95 12.44 -20.26 3.60
CA GLY A 95 12.53 -19.63 2.29
C GLY A 95 11.38 -20.06 1.38
N GLY A 96 10.33 -20.62 1.94
CA GLY A 96 9.12 -21.03 1.28
C GLY A 96 7.90 -20.51 2.03
N PRO A 97 6.74 -20.36 1.38
CA PRO A 97 5.52 -19.95 2.04
C PRO A 97 5.21 -20.95 3.14
N SER A 98 5.39 -20.58 4.36
CA SER A 98 4.92 -21.40 5.43
C SER A 98 3.45 -21.34 5.43
N ILE A 99 3.02 -22.39 5.24
CA ILE A 99 1.68 -22.84 5.27
C ILE A 99 1.26 -22.70 6.68
N GLY A 100 0.85 -21.59 6.88
CA GLY A 100 0.26 -21.09 7.89
C GLY A 100 -0.66 -21.78 8.69
N PHE A 101 -0.81 -21.18 9.65
CA PHE A 101 -1.68 -21.48 10.64
C PHE A 101 -3.07 -21.21 10.25
N SER A 102 -3.65 -22.29 9.98
CA SER A 102 -4.92 -22.61 10.32
C SER A 102 -6.05 -21.93 9.74
N SER A 103 -6.97 -22.29 9.91
CA SER A 103 -8.38 -21.99 9.76
C SER A 103 -8.80 -21.16 8.55
N ASN A 104 -7.99 -20.84 7.59
CA ASN A 104 -8.38 -20.11 6.36
C ASN A 104 -9.31 -18.89 6.58
N VAL A 105 -9.52 -18.47 7.83
CA VAL A 105 -10.47 -17.45 8.23
C VAL A 105 -9.69 -16.24 8.70
N THR A 106 -9.49 -15.31 7.77
CA THR A 106 -8.85 -14.02 8.06
C THR A 106 -9.41 -12.96 7.12
N TRP A 107 -9.26 -11.70 7.48
CA TRP A 107 -9.71 -10.60 6.64
C TRP A 107 -9.09 -10.64 5.24
N CYS A 108 -7.82 -11.07 5.11
CA CYS A 108 -7.11 -11.18 3.85
C CYS A 108 -5.99 -12.24 3.96
N PRO A 109 -6.20 -13.48 3.51
CA PRO A 109 -5.18 -14.52 3.53
C PRO A 109 -4.07 -14.27 2.50
N GLY A 110 -3.00 -15.06 2.58
CA GLY A 110 -1.92 -15.13 1.60
C GLY A 110 -0.73 -14.24 1.89
N VAL A 111 0.37 -14.57 1.22
CA VAL A 111 1.65 -13.87 1.29
C VAL A 111 1.82 -13.04 0.01
N THR A 112 1.49 -11.76 0.08
CA THR A 112 1.45 -10.89 -1.11
C THR A 112 2.77 -10.84 -1.89
N ARG A 113 3.89 -11.15 -1.24
CA ARG A 113 5.21 -11.25 -1.89
C ARG A 113 5.25 -12.34 -2.97
N PHE A 114 4.48 -13.43 -2.79
CA PHE A 114 4.45 -14.58 -3.67
C PHE A 114 3.13 -14.77 -4.42
N ASP A 115 2.13 -13.94 -4.13
CA ASP A 115 0.80 -14.02 -4.73
C ASP A 115 0.81 -13.58 -6.19
N THR A 116 0.82 -14.54 -7.10
CA THR A 116 0.76 -14.27 -8.55
C THR A 116 -0.64 -13.96 -9.07
N THR A 117 -1.67 -14.15 -8.24
CA THR A 117 -3.07 -13.90 -8.57
C THR A 117 -3.80 -13.24 -7.40
N PRO A 118 -4.93 -12.57 -7.61
CA PRO A 118 -5.72 -11.99 -6.54
C PRO A 118 -6.57 -13.01 -5.77
N ALA A 119 -6.40 -14.30 -6.00
CA ALA A 119 -7.26 -15.36 -5.42
C ALA A 119 -7.28 -15.33 -3.88
N ASN A 120 -6.15 -14.99 -3.24
CA ASN A 120 -6.08 -14.87 -1.79
C ASN A 120 -6.89 -13.69 -1.27
N ILE A 121 -6.83 -12.52 -1.91
CA ILE A 121 -7.70 -11.38 -1.57
C ILE A 121 -9.17 -11.76 -1.71
N GLN A 122 -9.54 -12.42 -2.80
CA GLN A 122 -10.92 -12.82 -3.10
C GLN A 122 -11.49 -13.84 -2.09
N ARG A 123 -10.63 -14.57 -1.39
CA ARG A 123 -11.01 -15.49 -0.30
C ARG A 123 -11.10 -14.78 1.05
N GLY A 124 -10.61 -13.55 1.17
CA GLY A 124 -10.62 -12.78 2.40
C GLY A 124 -12.04 -12.40 2.83
N LEU A 125 -12.26 -12.34 4.14
CA LEU A 125 -13.58 -12.06 4.73
C LEU A 125 -14.13 -10.68 4.39
N LEU A 126 -13.26 -9.71 4.08
CA LEU A 126 -13.69 -8.35 3.71
C LEU A 126 -13.99 -8.20 2.22
N PHE A 127 -13.55 -9.15 1.37
CA PHE A 127 -13.77 -9.04 -0.07
C PHE A 127 -15.23 -8.99 -0.50
N PRO A 128 -16.17 -9.76 0.09
CA PRO A 128 -17.60 -9.69 -0.26
C PRO A 128 -18.22 -8.29 -0.09
N TYR A 129 -17.67 -7.47 0.82
CA TYR A 129 -18.18 -6.13 1.12
C TYR A 129 -17.73 -5.05 0.13
N ASN A 130 -16.74 -5.33 -0.72
CA ASN A 130 -16.22 -4.35 -1.68
C ASN A 130 -16.09 -4.91 -3.11
N SER A 131 -15.86 -6.20 -3.26
CA SER A 131 -15.66 -6.93 -4.53
C SER A 131 -14.56 -6.30 -5.44
N SER A 132 -13.62 -5.54 -4.85
CA SER A 132 -12.57 -4.83 -5.57
C SER A 132 -11.19 -5.19 -5.06
N VAL A 133 -10.39 -5.86 -5.87
CA VAL A 133 -8.99 -6.15 -5.55
C VAL A 133 -8.15 -4.87 -5.44
N ALA A 134 -8.49 -3.84 -6.22
CA ALA A 134 -7.68 -2.62 -6.32
C ALA A 134 -7.54 -1.86 -5.00
N ILE A 135 -8.52 -1.93 -4.10
CA ILE A 135 -8.47 -1.21 -2.82
C ILE A 135 -7.51 -1.81 -1.81
N TYR A 136 -6.97 -3.00 -2.06
CA TYR A 136 -5.98 -3.65 -1.17
C TYR A 136 -4.55 -3.20 -1.45
N HIS A 137 -4.32 -2.51 -2.56
CA HIS A 137 -3.00 -2.10 -3.01
C HIS A 137 -2.84 -0.57 -3.00
N CYS A 138 -1.73 -0.09 -2.42
CA CYS A 138 -1.36 1.32 -2.45
C CYS A 138 -0.93 1.72 -3.87
N PRO A 139 -1.54 2.72 -4.51
CA PRO A 139 -1.20 3.11 -5.87
C PRO A 139 0.22 3.70 -6.01
N ALA A 140 0.85 4.06 -4.90
CA ALA A 140 2.26 4.47 -4.86
C ALA A 140 3.23 3.29 -4.67
N ASP A 141 2.74 2.11 -4.31
CA ASP A 141 3.54 0.90 -4.21
C ASP A 141 3.94 0.38 -5.60
N ARG A 142 5.22 0.16 -5.81
CA ARG A 142 5.80 -0.34 -7.05
C ARG A 142 6.44 -1.71 -6.85
N SER A 143 6.26 -2.30 -5.69
CA SER A 143 6.83 -3.61 -5.40
C SER A 143 6.20 -4.68 -6.28
N THR A 144 7.03 -5.64 -6.66
CA THR A 144 6.63 -6.73 -7.54
C THR A 144 6.59 -8.03 -6.78
N VAL A 145 5.80 -8.96 -7.30
CA VAL A 145 5.79 -10.35 -6.85
C VAL A 145 7.16 -10.98 -7.09
N GLU A 146 7.54 -11.88 -6.23
CA GLU A 146 8.82 -12.62 -6.30
C GLU A 146 8.56 -14.12 -6.33
N THR A 147 9.48 -14.86 -6.91
CA THR A 147 9.55 -16.32 -6.73
C THR A 147 10.17 -16.64 -5.37
N ILE A 148 10.03 -17.88 -4.90
CA ILE A 148 10.67 -18.37 -3.66
C ILE A 148 12.20 -18.14 -3.67
N ASN A 149 12.80 -18.15 -4.85
CA ASN A 149 14.23 -17.89 -5.01
C ASN A 149 14.59 -16.41 -5.10
N GLY A 150 13.63 -15.51 -4.81
CA GLY A 150 13.85 -14.05 -4.83
C GLY A 150 13.87 -13.42 -6.23
N THR A 151 13.54 -14.16 -7.29
CA THR A 151 13.46 -13.60 -8.64
C THR A 151 12.19 -12.73 -8.77
N LYS A 152 12.36 -11.45 -9.12
CA LYS A 152 11.25 -10.53 -9.33
C LYS A 152 10.49 -10.85 -10.60
N LEU A 153 9.17 -10.88 -10.51
CA LEU A 153 8.25 -11.07 -11.63
C LEU A 153 7.72 -9.71 -12.15
N PRO A 154 7.36 -9.59 -13.42
CA PRO A 154 6.89 -8.32 -14.01
C PRO A 154 5.41 -8.05 -13.67
N MET A 155 5.01 -8.26 -12.43
CA MET A 155 3.67 -7.98 -11.92
C MET A 155 3.74 -7.34 -10.55
N LEU A 156 2.85 -6.38 -10.27
CA LEU A 156 2.75 -5.74 -8.96
C LEU A 156 2.16 -6.70 -7.94
N ARG A 157 2.54 -6.52 -6.68
CA ARG A 157 1.89 -7.22 -5.56
C ARG A 157 0.43 -6.81 -5.46
N THR A 158 -0.37 -7.69 -4.92
CA THR A 158 -1.82 -7.49 -4.83
C THR A 158 -2.26 -6.70 -3.59
N ARG A 159 -1.40 -6.62 -2.56
CA ARG A 159 -1.72 -5.96 -1.29
C ARG A 159 -0.51 -5.17 -0.78
N SER A 160 -0.79 -3.99 -0.19
CA SER A 160 0.20 -3.13 0.47
C SER A 160 -0.19 -2.80 1.92
N TYR A 161 -1.40 -3.15 2.33
CA TYR A 161 -1.94 -2.81 3.65
C TYR A 161 -2.01 -4.04 4.55
N ASN A 162 -1.72 -3.85 5.84
CA ASN A 162 -1.95 -4.83 6.89
C ASN A 162 -2.95 -4.27 7.91
N MET A 163 -3.64 -5.18 8.59
CA MET A 163 -4.54 -4.86 9.69
C MET A 163 -3.76 -4.90 11.01
N SER A 164 -4.05 -3.95 11.89
CA SER A 164 -3.44 -3.88 13.23
C SER A 164 -3.64 -5.17 14.02
N GLN A 165 -2.61 -5.61 14.72
CA GLN A 165 -2.67 -6.71 15.70
C GLN A 165 -3.77 -6.52 16.76
N SER A 166 -4.15 -5.27 17.02
CA SER A 166 -5.17 -4.93 18.01
C SER A 166 -6.60 -5.21 17.56
N ILE A 167 -6.80 -5.52 16.27
CA ILE A 167 -8.08 -5.84 15.66
C ILE A 167 -8.20 -7.35 15.50
N ASN A 168 -8.90 -7.99 16.41
CA ASN A 168 -9.18 -9.44 16.43
C ASN A 168 -7.96 -10.30 16.02
N GLY A 169 -6.77 -9.83 16.40
CA GLY A 169 -5.49 -10.46 16.14
C GLY A 169 -5.23 -11.56 17.15
N LEU A 170 -6.07 -12.58 17.16
CA LEU A 170 -5.79 -13.77 17.95
C LEU A 170 -5.54 -14.91 17.01
N PRO A 171 -4.31 -15.37 16.99
CA PRO A 171 -4.07 -16.68 16.45
C PRO A 171 -4.77 -17.70 17.34
N ILE A 172 -5.62 -18.48 16.76
CA ILE A 172 -6.06 -19.73 17.37
C ILE A 172 -4.87 -20.68 17.26
N TYR A 173 -3.94 -20.59 18.17
CA TYR A 173 -2.90 -21.61 18.26
C TYR A 173 -3.43 -22.81 19.01
N PRO A 174 -3.20 -24.02 18.48
CA PRO A 174 -3.60 -25.25 19.16
C PRO A 174 -2.83 -25.48 20.47
N ASP A 175 -1.70 -24.82 20.67
CA ASP A 175 -0.87 -24.97 21.86
C ASP A 175 -1.03 -23.77 22.80
N ASN A 176 -1.54 -24.03 24.00
CA ASN A 176 -1.75 -23.03 25.06
C ASN A 176 -0.48 -22.24 25.44
N ALA A 177 0.70 -22.75 25.13
CA ALA A 177 1.98 -22.10 25.41
C ALA A 177 2.20 -20.82 24.58
N VAL A 178 1.58 -20.71 23.40
CA VAL A 178 1.79 -19.60 22.47
C VAL A 178 0.80 -18.45 22.71
N GLN A 179 -0.35 -18.70 23.34
CA GLN A 179 -1.31 -17.66 23.73
C GLN A 179 -0.74 -16.61 24.68
N LEU A 180 0.34 -16.97 25.39
CA LEU A 180 1.01 -16.09 26.37
C LEU A 180 1.94 -15.07 25.70
N ILE A 181 2.17 -15.16 24.39
CA ILE A 181 3.19 -14.39 23.67
C ILE A 181 2.57 -13.31 22.77
N TYR A 182 1.24 -13.26 22.63
CA TYR A 182 0.60 -12.33 21.68
C TYR A 182 0.05 -11.07 22.33
N PRO A 183 0.19 -9.92 21.61
CA PRO A 183 -0.40 -8.68 22.07
C PRO A 183 -1.91 -8.80 22.21
N PRO A 184 -2.50 -8.10 23.19
CA PRO A 184 -3.94 -8.10 23.38
C PRO A 184 -4.67 -7.50 22.17
N SER A 185 -5.82 -8.06 21.82
CA SER A 185 -6.65 -7.56 20.71
C SER A 185 -8.10 -7.36 21.14
N PHE A 186 -8.80 -6.49 20.43
CA PHE A 186 -10.24 -6.29 20.58
C PHE A 186 -10.98 -7.29 19.70
N GLN A 187 -11.91 -8.05 20.28
CA GLN A 187 -12.74 -9.03 19.56
C GLN A 187 -14.01 -8.40 18.99
N LYS A 188 -14.50 -7.35 19.64
CA LYS A 188 -15.73 -6.65 19.28
C LYS A 188 -15.45 -5.17 19.03
N GLU A 189 -16.17 -4.59 18.09
CA GLU A 189 -16.04 -3.18 17.77
C GLU A 189 -16.44 -2.31 18.98
N SER A 190 -17.54 -2.63 19.63
CA SER A 190 -18.01 -1.93 20.85
C SER A 190 -17.08 -2.05 22.05
N SER A 191 -16.13 -2.97 22.04
CA SER A 191 -15.16 -3.13 23.13
C SER A 191 -13.92 -2.24 22.99
N ILE A 192 -13.77 -1.53 21.88
CA ILE A 192 -12.63 -0.62 21.66
C ILE A 192 -12.78 0.59 22.58
N ASN A 193 -11.87 0.73 23.53
CA ASN A 193 -11.92 1.79 24.56
C ASN A 193 -10.57 2.39 24.93
N ASP A 194 -9.48 1.59 24.88
CA ASP A 194 -8.12 2.05 25.15
C ASP A 194 -7.12 1.35 24.22
N PRO A 195 -6.57 2.09 23.21
CA PRO A 195 -6.90 3.48 22.89
C PRO A 195 -8.33 3.66 22.38
N SER A 196 -8.80 4.90 22.34
CA SER A 196 -10.14 5.22 21.83
C SER A 196 -10.28 4.85 20.35
N PRO A 197 -11.51 4.63 19.82
CA PRO A 197 -11.70 4.29 18.41
C PRO A 197 -11.05 5.28 17.43
N SER A 198 -10.94 6.56 17.80
CA SER A 198 -10.28 7.58 17.00
C SER A 198 -8.75 7.57 17.09
N GLN A 199 -8.18 6.79 17.98
CA GLN A 199 -6.73 6.61 18.13
C GLN A 199 -6.27 5.22 17.69
N LEU A 200 -7.12 4.21 17.83
CA LEU A 200 -6.78 2.86 17.41
C LEU A 200 -6.75 2.76 15.90
N PHE A 201 -5.58 2.56 15.30
CA PHE A 201 -5.54 2.30 13.87
C PHE A 201 -5.98 0.87 13.54
N THR A 202 -6.74 0.73 12.45
CA THR A 202 -7.21 -0.56 11.94
C THR A 202 -6.33 -1.06 10.80
N PHE A 203 -6.07 -0.22 9.80
CA PHE A 203 -5.20 -0.56 8.68
C PHE A 203 -4.06 0.43 8.52
N ILE A 204 -2.94 -0.07 8.05
CA ILE A 204 -1.71 0.68 7.83
C ILE A 204 -1.06 0.27 6.50
N ASP A 205 -0.46 1.25 5.80
CA ASP A 205 0.41 0.98 4.64
C ASP A 205 1.78 0.45 5.13
N VAL A 206 2.18 -0.74 4.68
CA VAL A 206 3.37 -1.45 5.17
C VAL A 206 4.51 -1.37 4.16
N HIS A 207 5.74 -1.33 4.67
CA HIS A 207 6.94 -1.35 3.83
C HIS A 207 6.99 -2.64 2.99
N GLU A 208 7.29 -2.51 1.71
CA GLU A 208 7.22 -3.61 0.74
C GLU A 208 8.08 -4.83 1.10
N ASN A 209 9.20 -4.63 1.78
CA ASN A 209 10.06 -5.73 2.20
C ASN A 209 9.65 -6.33 3.55
N GLY A 210 8.82 -5.60 4.33
CA GLY A 210 8.32 -6.04 5.62
C GLY A 210 6.95 -6.71 5.57
N ILE A 211 6.26 -6.67 4.44
CA ILE A 211 4.92 -7.23 4.31
C ILE A 211 4.99 -8.75 4.08
N LEU A 212 4.92 -9.52 5.16
CA LEU A 212 4.97 -10.98 5.13
C LEU A 212 3.59 -11.61 5.09
N ASP A 213 2.70 -11.12 5.92
CA ASP A 213 1.33 -11.58 6.09
C ASP A 213 0.33 -10.40 6.10
N SER A 214 -0.88 -10.60 6.60
CA SER A 214 -1.92 -9.57 6.63
C SER A 214 -2.03 -8.81 7.94
N LEU A 215 -1.25 -9.18 8.95
CA LEU A 215 -1.22 -8.53 10.26
C LEU A 215 -0.08 -7.51 10.30
N PHE A 216 -0.31 -6.37 10.92
CA PHE A 216 0.74 -5.44 11.31
C PHE A 216 0.99 -5.56 12.81
N GLY A 217 2.19 -5.97 13.16
CA GLY A 217 2.64 -6.15 14.53
C GLY A 217 3.63 -5.07 14.99
N ILE A 218 3.46 -4.62 16.23
CA ILE A 218 4.39 -3.76 16.95
C ILE A 218 4.32 -4.11 18.45
N PRO A 219 5.45 -4.16 19.19
CA PRO A 219 5.39 -4.34 20.63
C PRO A 219 4.50 -3.27 21.26
N PRO A 220 3.39 -3.65 21.94
CA PRO A 220 2.52 -2.68 22.59
C PRO A 220 3.22 -2.04 23.81
N SER A 221 2.75 -0.88 24.23
CA SER A 221 3.24 -0.25 25.46
C SER A 221 3.07 -1.19 26.66
N GLY A 222 4.07 -1.27 27.52
CA GLY A 222 4.09 -2.19 28.66
C GLY A 222 4.56 -3.62 28.34
N TRP A 223 4.76 -3.96 27.09
CA TRP A 223 5.28 -5.26 26.69
C TRP A 223 6.80 -5.31 26.84
N LYS A 224 7.28 -6.37 27.47
CA LYS A 224 8.70 -6.68 27.56
C LYS A 224 9.00 -7.92 26.71
N PHE A 225 9.92 -7.78 25.80
CA PHE A 225 10.34 -8.85 24.92
C PHE A 225 11.85 -9.07 25.05
N TRP A 226 12.30 -10.31 25.10
CA TRP A 226 13.72 -10.67 25.16
C TRP A 226 14.12 -11.43 23.91
N ASP A 227 15.33 -11.18 23.43
CA ASP A 227 15.93 -12.01 22.38
C ASP A 227 16.35 -13.40 22.94
N ALA A 228 16.84 -14.26 22.03
CA ALA A 228 17.30 -15.60 22.41
C ALA A 228 18.50 -15.59 23.37
N ASP A 229 19.21 -14.47 23.47
CA ASP A 229 20.37 -14.25 24.33
C ASP A 229 19.98 -13.62 25.67
N GLY A 230 18.69 -13.33 25.88
CA GLY A 230 18.15 -12.78 27.12
C GLY A 230 18.28 -11.26 27.27
N ASN A 231 18.52 -10.53 26.15
CA ASN A 231 18.54 -9.07 26.16
C ASN A 231 17.12 -8.53 25.97
N GLU A 232 16.74 -7.53 26.78
CA GLU A 232 15.44 -6.86 26.63
C GLU A 232 15.39 -6.06 25.33
N LEU A 233 14.42 -6.36 24.46
CA LEU A 233 14.19 -5.68 23.22
C LEU A 233 13.13 -4.58 23.39
N GLU A 234 13.56 -3.44 23.92
CA GLU A 234 12.65 -2.33 24.27
C GLU A 234 11.97 -1.69 23.06
N ALA A 235 12.59 -1.71 21.88
CA ALA A 235 12.05 -1.07 20.69
C ALA A 235 12.47 -1.78 19.41
N THR A 236 11.59 -2.60 18.94
CA THR A 236 11.78 -3.38 17.72
C THR A 236 10.57 -3.20 16.82
N TRP A 237 10.80 -2.78 15.59
CA TRP A 237 9.79 -2.85 14.55
C TRP A 237 9.59 -4.32 14.15
N TRP A 238 8.52 -4.95 14.60
CA TRP A 238 8.16 -6.27 14.08
C TRP A 238 7.81 -6.15 12.61
N ASP A 239 6.90 -5.21 12.28
CA ASP A 239 6.62 -4.79 10.93
C ASP A 239 7.00 -3.33 10.74
N LEU A 240 7.62 -3.01 9.61
CA LEU A 240 8.02 -1.66 9.30
C LEU A 240 6.90 -0.96 8.50
N PRO A 241 6.40 0.20 8.96
CA PRO A 241 5.46 0.98 8.19
C PRO A 241 6.09 1.52 6.91
N ALA A 242 5.26 1.77 5.89
CA ALA A 242 5.74 2.33 4.63
C ALA A 242 6.29 3.76 4.79
N GLY A 243 7.26 4.11 3.94
CA GLY A 243 7.79 5.47 3.81
C GLY A 243 7.41 6.14 2.48
N ARG A 244 6.33 5.68 1.83
CA ARG A 244 5.93 6.14 0.49
C ARG A 244 5.51 7.61 0.50
N HIS A 245 4.51 8.05 0.23
CA HIS A 245 3.83 9.35 0.33
C HIS A 245 4.65 10.50 0.96
N ASN A 246 5.79 10.87 0.35
CA ASN A 246 6.68 11.95 0.82
C ASN A 246 7.23 11.69 2.24
N GLN A 247 7.84 10.52 2.45
CA GLN A 247 8.36 10.05 3.74
C GLN A 247 7.25 9.98 4.79
N GLY A 248 6.15 9.34 4.44
CA GLY A 248 4.99 9.17 5.32
C GLY A 248 4.26 7.87 5.07
N CYS A 249 3.26 7.63 5.88
CA CYS A 249 2.41 6.46 5.87
C CYS A 249 0.95 6.85 6.03
N ASN A 250 0.05 6.05 5.51
CA ASN A 250 -1.39 6.24 5.63
C ASN A 250 -2.01 5.20 6.55
N PHE A 251 -2.97 5.64 7.33
CA PHE A 251 -3.70 4.85 8.32
C PHE A 251 -5.20 4.99 8.14
N SER A 252 -5.96 3.97 8.50
CA SER A 252 -7.37 4.09 8.88
C SER A 252 -7.54 3.77 10.35
N PHE A 253 -8.52 4.37 10.98
CA PHE A 253 -8.80 4.24 12.41
C PHE A 253 -10.14 3.57 12.65
N ALA A 254 -10.32 3.03 13.86
CA ALA A 254 -11.50 2.25 14.19
C ALA A 254 -12.82 3.04 14.16
N ASP A 255 -12.79 4.37 14.29
CA ASP A 255 -13.95 5.25 14.11
C ASP A 255 -14.27 5.55 12.63
N GLY A 256 -13.45 5.08 11.72
CA GLY A 256 -13.62 5.23 10.28
C GLY A 256 -12.89 6.40 9.64
N HIS A 257 -12.19 7.27 10.37
CA HIS A 257 -11.38 8.30 9.72
C HIS A 257 -10.07 7.74 9.15
N VAL A 258 -9.39 8.53 8.33
CA VAL A 258 -8.09 8.18 7.73
C VAL A 258 -7.13 9.35 7.88
N GLU A 259 -5.86 9.04 8.16
CA GLU A 259 -4.81 10.03 8.31
C GLU A 259 -3.58 9.72 7.49
N HIS A 260 -2.86 10.77 7.12
CA HIS A 260 -1.51 10.69 6.59
C HIS A 260 -0.51 11.16 7.66
N TRP A 261 0.41 10.28 8.04
CA TRP A 261 1.48 10.63 8.98
C TRP A 261 2.80 10.79 8.26
N LYS A 262 3.43 11.94 8.44
CA LYS A 262 4.79 12.17 8.00
C LYS A 262 5.75 11.65 9.06
N TRP A 263 6.71 10.84 8.66
CA TRP A 263 7.74 10.31 9.54
C TRP A 263 8.81 11.37 9.87
N ALA A 264 9.29 11.34 11.11
CA ALA A 264 10.44 12.13 11.55
C ALA A 264 11.75 11.53 11.01
N ALA A 265 11.83 10.20 10.88
CA ALA A 265 12.94 9.47 10.29
C ALA A 265 12.53 8.64 9.07
N PRO A 266 13.38 8.50 8.04
CA PRO A 266 13.11 7.58 6.94
C PRO A 266 12.91 6.15 7.42
N LYS A 267 11.95 5.44 6.83
CA LYS A 267 11.74 4.01 7.10
C LYS A 267 12.59 3.19 6.13
N ILE A 268 13.71 2.72 6.61
CA ILE A 268 14.69 1.91 5.85
C ILE A 268 14.59 0.48 6.37
N PHE A 269 14.24 -0.43 5.48
CA PHE A 269 14.15 -1.85 5.83
C PHE A 269 15.54 -2.49 5.80
N GLU A 270 15.93 -3.09 6.91
CA GLU A 270 17.16 -3.87 7.05
C GLU A 270 16.82 -5.36 7.18
N LYS A 271 15.90 -5.69 8.06
CA LYS A 271 15.42 -7.06 8.33
C LYS A 271 14.05 -7.02 9.01
N VAL A 272 13.36 -8.13 9.01
CA VAL A 272 12.18 -8.33 9.85
C VAL A 272 12.59 -8.32 11.33
N GLY A 273 11.82 -7.65 12.16
CA GLY A 273 12.17 -7.50 13.56
C GLY A 273 13.41 -6.64 13.78
N GLN A 274 13.53 -5.53 13.05
CA GLN A 274 14.66 -4.62 13.20
C GLN A 274 14.52 -3.68 14.40
N PRO A 275 15.62 -3.39 15.12
CA PRO A 275 15.60 -2.42 16.20
C PRO A 275 15.31 -1.02 15.68
N VAL A 276 14.78 -0.15 16.54
CA VAL A 276 14.66 1.28 16.26
C VAL A 276 16.05 1.91 16.18
N ALA A 277 16.38 2.53 15.04
CA ALA A 277 17.76 2.90 14.72
C ALA A 277 18.31 4.09 15.54
N ASN A 278 17.45 5.06 15.90
CA ASN A 278 17.90 6.29 16.55
C ASN A 278 16.76 7.04 17.26
N GLN A 279 17.13 8.07 18.05
CA GLN A 279 16.21 8.90 18.83
C GLN A 279 15.10 9.57 17.99
N THR A 280 15.34 9.88 16.73
CA THR A 280 14.34 10.49 15.85
C THR A 280 13.30 9.45 15.46
N GLU A 281 13.75 8.24 15.16
CA GLU A 281 12.86 7.12 14.82
C GLU A 281 12.06 6.63 16.05
N TRP A 282 12.60 6.78 17.26
CA TRP A 282 11.87 6.50 18.50
C TRP A 282 10.57 7.29 18.63
N LYS A 283 10.54 8.54 18.16
CA LYS A 283 9.32 9.34 18.15
C LYS A 283 8.24 8.73 17.26
N ASP A 284 8.64 8.25 16.10
CA ASP A 284 7.73 7.58 15.17
C ASP A 284 7.23 6.25 15.76
N PHE A 285 8.14 5.47 16.36
CA PHE A 285 7.83 4.20 16.99
C PHE A 285 6.80 4.37 18.12
N HIS A 286 7.06 5.27 19.06
CA HIS A 286 6.15 5.55 20.16
C HIS A 286 4.79 6.08 19.68
N ARG A 287 4.78 6.86 18.61
CA ARG A 287 3.52 7.33 18.03
C ARG A 287 2.66 6.16 17.52
N VAL A 288 3.26 5.21 16.80
CA VAL A 288 2.53 4.01 16.33
C VAL A 288 2.17 3.11 17.50
N GLN A 289 3.07 2.96 18.48
CA GLN A 289 2.85 2.15 19.69
C GLN A 289 1.70 2.68 20.54
N ALA A 290 1.49 3.99 20.60
CA ALA A 290 0.39 4.59 21.34
C ALA A 290 -0.99 4.28 20.77
N ASP A 291 -1.06 3.92 19.48
CA ASP A 291 -2.29 3.70 18.74
C ASP A 291 -2.58 2.20 18.49
N VAL A 292 -1.97 1.33 19.31
CA VAL A 292 -2.32 -0.09 19.45
C VAL A 292 -2.77 -0.38 20.90
N ARG A 293 -3.53 -1.45 21.08
CA ARG A 293 -3.99 -1.86 22.41
C ARG A 293 -2.79 -2.12 23.33
N PRO A 294 -2.68 -1.43 24.50
CA PRO A 294 -1.55 -1.61 25.40
C PRO A 294 -1.60 -2.98 26.11
N ALA A 295 -0.45 -3.46 26.53
CA ALA A 295 -0.31 -4.70 27.32
C ALA A 295 -0.54 -4.44 28.83
N THR A 296 -1.66 -3.80 29.17
CA THR A 296 -2.01 -3.45 30.55
C THR A 296 -2.94 -4.46 31.21
N ASP A 297 -3.34 -5.50 30.49
CA ASP A 297 -4.24 -6.53 31.02
C ASP A 297 -3.47 -7.38 32.05
N PRO A 298 -3.96 -7.48 33.31
CA PRO A 298 -3.30 -8.27 34.36
C PRO A 298 -3.09 -9.75 33.99
N ILE A 299 -3.82 -10.29 33.05
CA ILE A 299 -3.63 -11.66 32.55
C ILE A 299 -2.25 -11.81 31.86
N PHE A 300 -1.73 -10.79 31.22
CA PHE A 300 -0.40 -10.79 30.60
C PHE A 300 0.74 -10.56 31.61
N LEU A 301 0.47 -9.86 32.72
CA LEU A 301 1.45 -9.64 33.76
C LEU A 301 1.65 -10.88 34.68
N LEU A 302 0.68 -11.79 34.69
CA LEU A 302 0.77 -13.05 35.48
C LEU A 302 1.49 -14.16 34.73
N ALA A 303 1.78 -13.99 33.45
CA ALA A 303 2.47 -14.94 32.57
C ALA A 303 3.98 -14.69 32.43
N GLN A 304 4.53 -13.71 33.17
CA GLN A 304 5.95 -13.46 33.33
C GLN A 304 6.44 -14.20 34.58
#